data_5d6fe6d59d5a14a8ef5b7af0fd5f6c99
#
_entry.id   5d6fe6d59d5a14a8ef5b7af0fd5f6c99
#
_cell.length_a   1.000
_cell.length_b   1.000
_cell.length_c   1.000
_cell.angle_alpha   90.00
_cell.angle_beta   90.00
_cell.angle_gamma   90.00
#
_symmetry.space_group_name_H-M   'P 1'
#
loop_
_entity.id
_entity.type
_entity.pdbx_description
1 polymer ?
#
loop_
_entity_poly.entity_id
_entity_poly.type
_entity_poly.pdbx_seq_one_letter_code
_entity_poly.pdbx_strand_id
1 'polypeptide(L)'
;MAKRLGLDPYIVDTLMRDLIAHDRSQSAFVVFLWLWRQTHAQGRDKIGASLADIAHATGLSKSSVQNAIRRLSRRRLIGASKAGPTVAPIYQVNETWKR
;
A
#
# COMPACT_ATOMS: atom_id res chain seq x y z
N MET A 1 0.16 17.96 10.27
CA MET A 1 0.80 16.85 9.53
C MET A 1 1.99 16.33 10.30
N ALA A 2 2.14 15.03 10.40
CA ALA A 2 3.28 14.44 11.08
C ALA A 2 4.58 14.72 10.33
N LYS A 3 5.60 15.18 11.03
CA LYS A 3 6.93 15.43 10.46
C LYS A 3 7.79 14.17 10.42
N ARG A 4 7.37 13.11 11.11
CA ARG A 4 8.07 11.83 11.17
C ARG A 4 7.19 10.74 10.62
N LEU A 5 7.81 9.81 9.91
CA LEU A 5 7.12 8.63 9.42
C LEU A 5 7.45 7.46 10.34
N GLY A 6 6.45 7.02 11.12
CA GLY A 6 6.60 5.82 11.93
C GLY A 6 6.37 4.58 11.10
N LEU A 7 7.32 3.66 11.11
CA LEU A 7 7.22 2.37 10.45
C LEU A 7 7.35 1.25 11.47
N ASP A 8 6.51 0.22 11.32
CA ASP A 8 6.74 -1.02 12.02
C ASP A 8 8.03 -1.64 11.48
N PRO A 9 8.98 -2.05 12.35
CA PRO A 9 10.24 -2.61 11.88
C PRO A 9 10.08 -3.77 10.90
N TYR A 10 9.02 -4.57 11.03
CA TYR A 10 8.73 -5.67 10.12
C TYR A 10 8.70 -5.23 8.65
N ILE A 11 8.23 -4.01 8.40
CA ILE A 11 8.11 -3.49 7.03
C ILE A 11 9.49 -3.44 6.35
N VAL A 12 10.51 -2.95 7.05
CA VAL A 12 11.86 -2.85 6.50
C VAL A 12 12.64 -4.15 6.67
N ASP A 13 12.45 -4.83 7.80
CA ASP A 13 13.25 -6.01 8.10
C ASP A 13 12.81 -7.25 7.32
N THR A 14 11.53 -7.35 6.98
CA THR A 14 10.95 -8.55 6.36
C THR A 14 10.19 -8.26 5.07
N LEU A 15 9.19 -7.38 5.11
CA LEU A 15 8.35 -7.13 3.93
C LEU A 15 9.15 -6.61 2.73
N MET A 16 10.11 -5.73 2.97
CA MET A 16 10.93 -5.18 1.88
C MET A 16 11.57 -6.31 1.09
N ARG A 17 12.27 -7.21 1.77
CA ARG A 17 12.93 -8.34 1.12
C ARG A 17 11.94 -9.27 0.46
N ASP A 18 10.83 -9.59 1.14
CA ASP A 18 9.83 -10.50 0.61
C ASP A 18 9.20 -9.96 -0.67
N LEU A 19 8.81 -8.70 -0.69
CA LEU A 19 8.16 -8.11 -1.85
C LEU A 19 9.14 -7.87 -3.00
N ILE A 20 10.35 -7.45 -2.71
CA ILE A 20 11.34 -7.11 -3.74
C ILE A 20 12.04 -8.36 -4.29
N ALA A 21 12.55 -9.22 -3.40
CA ALA A 21 13.33 -10.37 -3.83
C ALA A 21 12.45 -11.57 -4.17
N HIS A 22 11.56 -11.96 -3.26
CA HIS A 22 10.73 -13.14 -3.45
C HIS A 22 9.63 -12.90 -4.49
N ASP A 23 8.86 -11.84 -4.34
CA ASP A 23 7.76 -11.53 -5.25
C ASP A 23 8.21 -10.76 -6.48
N ARG A 24 9.44 -10.26 -6.48
CA ARG A 24 10.03 -9.45 -7.56
C ARG A 24 9.18 -8.25 -7.91
N SER A 25 8.65 -7.57 -6.89
CA SER A 25 7.76 -6.43 -7.07
C SER A 25 8.20 -5.23 -6.24
N GLN A 26 9.14 -4.45 -6.76
CA GLN A 26 9.52 -3.19 -6.15
C GLN A 26 8.34 -2.24 -6.03
N SER A 27 7.48 -2.22 -7.07
CA SER A 27 6.29 -1.36 -7.06
C SER A 27 5.34 -1.70 -5.92
N ALA A 28 5.20 -2.99 -5.58
CA ALA A 28 4.36 -3.39 -4.45
C ALA A 28 4.88 -2.78 -3.14
N PHE A 29 6.20 -2.81 -2.93
CA PHE A 29 6.78 -2.24 -1.71
C PHE A 29 6.58 -0.73 -1.66
N VAL A 30 6.82 -0.04 -2.79
CA VAL A 30 6.63 1.41 -2.88
C VAL A 30 5.19 1.79 -2.60
N VAL A 31 4.23 1.10 -3.21
CA VAL A 31 2.80 1.37 -2.98
C VAL A 31 2.43 1.08 -1.53
N PHE A 32 2.93 -0.01 -0.96
CA PHE A 32 2.65 -0.33 0.45
C PHE A 32 3.15 0.77 1.39
N LEU A 33 4.36 1.28 1.15
CA LEU A 33 4.91 2.38 1.96
C LEU A 33 4.03 3.63 1.88
N TRP A 34 3.57 3.98 0.68
CA TRP A 34 2.71 5.15 0.52
C TRP A 34 1.38 4.93 1.24
N LEU A 35 0.78 3.75 1.08
CA LEU A 35 -0.48 3.43 1.77
C LEU A 35 -0.29 3.46 3.29
N TRP A 36 0.82 2.93 3.79
CA TRP A 36 1.14 2.99 5.22
C TRP A 36 1.21 4.44 5.70
N ARG A 37 1.88 5.30 4.94
CA ARG A 37 2.00 6.72 5.26
C ARG A 37 0.64 7.39 5.37
N GLN A 38 -0.31 6.99 4.52
CA GLN A 38 -1.65 7.56 4.50
C GLN A 38 -2.58 6.95 5.54
N THR A 39 -2.21 5.84 6.14
CA THR A 39 -3.06 5.10 7.08
C THR A 39 -2.42 5.01 8.46
N HIS A 40 -1.71 3.93 8.75
CA HIS A 40 -1.21 3.65 10.11
C HIS A 40 -0.31 4.76 10.65
N ALA A 41 0.49 5.37 9.82
CA ALA A 41 1.33 6.49 10.23
C ALA A 41 0.52 7.70 10.69
N GLN A 42 -0.76 7.75 10.36
CA GLN A 42 -1.68 8.82 10.75
C GLN A 42 -2.80 8.34 11.68
N GLY A 43 -2.64 7.15 12.25
CA GLY A 43 -3.58 6.63 13.23
C GLY A 43 -4.89 6.09 12.64
N ARG A 44 -4.89 5.72 11.36
CA ARG A 44 -6.06 5.11 10.70
C ARG A 44 -5.60 3.97 9.82
N ASP A 45 -6.53 3.12 9.36
CA ASP A 45 -6.18 1.94 8.57
C ASP A 45 -6.76 1.95 7.16
N LYS A 46 -7.50 3.01 6.77
CA LYS A 46 -8.14 3.10 5.46
C LYS A 46 -7.84 4.42 4.77
N ILE A 47 -7.77 4.36 3.44
CA ILE A 47 -7.59 5.54 2.59
C ILE A 47 -8.32 5.36 1.26
N GLY A 48 -9.03 6.40 0.84
CA GLY A 48 -9.60 6.44 -0.51
C GLY A 48 -8.61 7.07 -1.48
N ALA A 49 -8.32 6.40 -2.59
CA ALA A 49 -7.40 6.90 -3.60
C ALA A 49 -7.63 6.19 -4.92
N SER A 50 -7.56 6.95 -6.02
CA SER A 50 -7.61 6.38 -7.36
C SER A 50 -6.23 5.85 -7.75
N LEU A 51 -6.17 5.02 -8.80
CA LEU A 51 -4.89 4.58 -9.37
C LEU A 51 -4.05 5.78 -9.81
N ALA A 52 -4.71 6.81 -10.37
CA ALA A 52 -4.01 8.03 -10.79
C ALA A 52 -3.39 8.76 -9.60
N ASP A 53 -4.12 8.84 -8.48
CA ASP A 53 -3.61 9.47 -7.27
C ASP A 53 -2.36 8.76 -6.76
N ILE A 54 -2.40 7.44 -6.72
CA ILE A 54 -1.27 6.64 -6.23
C ILE A 54 -0.09 6.76 -7.20
N ALA A 55 -0.35 6.69 -8.50
CA ALA A 55 0.70 6.83 -9.51
C ALA A 55 1.38 8.18 -9.41
N HIS A 56 0.60 9.24 -9.25
CA HIS A 56 1.15 10.60 -9.10
C HIS A 56 2.00 10.71 -7.83
N ALA A 57 1.51 10.17 -6.71
CA ALA A 57 2.20 10.28 -5.42
C ALA A 57 3.49 9.46 -5.37
N THR A 58 3.53 8.32 -6.07
CA THR A 58 4.68 7.39 -6.00
C THR A 58 5.66 7.56 -7.17
N GLY A 59 5.24 8.21 -8.23
CA GLY A 59 6.07 8.29 -9.45
C GLY A 59 5.98 7.05 -10.34
N LEU A 60 5.11 6.09 -9.99
CA LEU A 60 4.91 4.88 -10.78
C LEU A 60 3.89 5.11 -11.90
N SER A 61 3.93 4.26 -12.92
CA SER A 61 2.87 4.23 -13.93
C SER A 61 1.60 3.62 -13.33
N LYS A 62 0.45 3.92 -13.95
CA LYS A 62 -0.83 3.34 -13.50
C LYS A 62 -0.81 1.81 -13.57
N SER A 63 -0.18 1.25 -14.61
CA SER A 63 -0.10 -0.21 -14.74
C SER A 63 0.76 -0.81 -13.64
N SER A 64 1.86 -0.16 -13.26
CA SER A 64 2.69 -0.62 -12.14
C SER A 64 1.93 -0.56 -10.82
N VAL A 65 1.17 0.52 -10.60
CA VAL A 65 0.31 0.63 -9.41
C VAL A 65 -0.73 -0.48 -9.40
N GLN A 66 -1.39 -0.74 -10.52
CA GLN A 66 -2.40 -1.79 -10.62
C GLN A 66 -1.81 -3.16 -10.31
N ASN A 67 -0.63 -3.46 -10.84
CA ASN A 67 0.06 -4.72 -10.55
C ASN A 67 0.46 -4.81 -9.06
N ALA A 68 0.92 -3.70 -8.50
CA ALA A 68 1.27 -3.63 -7.07
C ALA A 68 0.05 -3.91 -6.20
N ILE A 69 -1.10 -3.29 -6.50
CA ILE A 69 -2.34 -3.50 -5.77
C ILE A 69 -2.76 -4.97 -5.82
N ARG A 70 -2.69 -5.60 -6.99
CA ARG A 70 -3.00 -7.04 -7.11
C ARG A 70 -2.09 -7.89 -6.25
N ARG A 71 -0.78 -7.61 -6.26
CA ARG A 71 0.19 -8.36 -5.47
C ARG A 71 -0.07 -8.22 -3.98
N LEU A 72 -0.28 -6.99 -3.53
CA LEU A 72 -0.55 -6.71 -2.12
C LEU A 72 -1.86 -7.35 -1.67
N SER A 73 -2.87 -7.34 -2.54
CA SER A 73 -4.16 -7.97 -2.24
C SER A 73 -4.03 -9.49 -2.11
N ARG A 74 -3.25 -10.13 -2.98
CA ARG A 74 -3.00 -11.58 -2.89
C ARG A 74 -2.32 -11.96 -1.60
N ARG A 75 -1.42 -11.12 -1.12
CA ARG A 75 -0.74 -11.32 0.16
C ARG A 75 -1.60 -10.91 1.35
N ARG A 76 -2.79 -10.38 1.10
CA ARG A 76 -3.70 -9.86 2.14
C ARG A 76 -3.09 -8.74 2.97
N LEU A 77 -2.07 -8.08 2.44
CA LEU A 77 -1.49 -6.89 3.07
C LEU A 77 -2.39 -5.70 2.92
N ILE A 78 -3.24 -5.70 1.91
CA ILE A 78 -4.29 -4.70 1.75
C ILE A 78 -5.60 -5.39 1.38
N GLY A 79 -6.71 -4.71 1.73
CA GLY A 79 -8.03 -5.01 1.20
C GLY A 79 -8.50 -3.83 0.38
N ALA A 80 -9.29 -4.06 -0.64
CA ALA A 80 -9.83 -3.01 -1.48
C ALA A 80 -11.35 -3.15 -1.59
N SER A 81 -12.05 -2.02 -1.50
CA SER A 81 -13.50 -1.97 -1.71
C SER A 81 -13.84 -0.75 -2.53
N LYS A 82 -14.96 -0.81 -3.24
CA LYS A 82 -15.39 0.27 -4.11
C LYS A 82 -16.91 0.40 -4.01
N ALA A 83 -17.38 1.60 -3.63
CA ALA A 83 -18.79 1.84 -3.43
C ALA A 83 -19.58 1.96 -4.75
N GLY A 84 -18.89 2.28 -5.86
CA GLY A 84 -19.52 2.40 -7.17
C GLY A 84 -18.48 2.59 -8.26
N PRO A 85 -18.90 2.55 -9.55
CA PRO A 85 -17.95 2.59 -10.67
C PRO A 85 -17.22 3.93 -10.82
N THR A 86 -17.81 5.02 -10.31
CA THR A 86 -17.23 6.35 -10.42
C THR A 86 -16.57 6.83 -9.13
N VAL A 87 -16.61 6.02 -8.08
CA VAL A 87 -16.05 6.38 -6.77
C VAL A 87 -14.67 5.76 -6.65
N ALA A 88 -13.70 6.53 -6.12
CA ALA A 88 -12.36 6.02 -5.87
C ALA A 88 -12.42 4.82 -4.92
N PRO A 89 -11.61 3.79 -5.15
CA PRO A 89 -11.57 2.65 -4.23
C PRO A 89 -11.05 3.06 -2.86
N ILE A 90 -11.48 2.33 -1.85
CA ILE A 90 -10.97 2.47 -0.49
C ILE A 90 -10.07 1.29 -0.21
N TYR A 91 -8.84 1.58 0.23
CA TYR A 91 -7.87 0.56 0.58
C TYR A 91 -7.71 0.51 2.09
N GLN A 92 -7.73 -0.70 2.62
CA GLN A 92 -7.43 -0.96 4.02
C GLN A 92 -6.06 -1.62 4.09
N VAL A 93 -5.18 -1.08 4.95
CA VAL A 93 -3.84 -1.62 5.14
C VAL A 93 -3.85 -2.54 6.35
N ASN A 94 -3.46 -3.78 6.14
CA ASN A 94 -3.50 -4.81 7.17
C ASN A 94 -2.10 -5.08 7.72
N GLU A 95 -2.03 -5.25 9.03
CA GLU A 95 -0.78 -5.67 9.69
C GLU A 95 -0.86 -7.17 9.93
N THR A 96 -0.70 -7.96 8.84
CA THR A 96 -0.91 -9.42 8.88
C THR A 96 0.08 -10.14 9.78
N TRP A 97 1.20 -9.49 10.13
CA TRP A 97 2.22 -10.04 11.02
C TRP A 97 1.90 -9.83 12.51
N LYS A 98 0.91 -9.03 12.79
CA LYS A 98 0.46 -8.80 14.18
C LYS A 98 -0.69 -9.75 14.51
N ARG A 99 -0.73 -10.15 15.77
CA ARG A 99 -1.80 -10.99 16.30
C ARG A 99 -2.72 -10.21 17.22
#